data_66fd84813d62c62bf021203f3fc408b1
#
_entry.id   66fd84813d62c62bf021203f3fc408b1
#
_cell.length_a   1.000
_cell.length_b   1.000
_cell.length_c   1.000
_cell.angle_alpha   90.00
_cell.angle_beta   90.00
_cell.angle_gamma   90.00
#
_symmetry.space_group_name_H-M   'P 1'
#
loop_
_entity.id
_entity.type
_entity.pdbx_description
1 polymer ?
#
loop_
_entity_poly.entity_id
_entity_poly.type
_entity_poly.pdbx_seq_one_letter_code
_entity_poly.pdbx_strand_id
1 'polypeptide(L)'
;MATPFGATQAACLPPLIPNHAWESETDLLANLTESLGLVEALEAFHAHRVAFLDWDRDLSTLAALGIRHVRVPLSWCLTDKDFDNLTKANAQEYVCADPFYDGVQWPAVSKPFLQRFLRACAQHGIQATLDMHTYPGATSIGTFSGLWPQWPRFWLHDDPSNPRKDVGRQTLQSMIHWIESLAETDPLALKGIGALSPMNEPAHLAGIFEADSPQAYLPPLPEKDAQQYLQDLDGELPDGIHLRVLLWLQDAVQAFRHSTLPSLGVDLHVNIIESIFSWSLPAPEEFHDDDSPGVLIWIASWWAHATSATERASWAVLDVHHYHAWFPECQGSMAGPASGSAYTCGDKEEAEKILKKCTTWASKYRRAMDDAGQDHARLASAEFSVSTHHTLRLACGNHLSTLLTSYVDQVNAAQDNDIDLYYWSWKMPYGGAYRSEWSFSHFLYLLGILDRPDEPLLACGK
;
A
#
# COMPACT_ATOMS: atom_id res chain seq x y z
N MET A 1 -5.50 0.30 9.26
CA MET A 1 -6.08 0.25 7.91
C MET A 1 -6.64 -1.13 7.69
N ALA A 2 -7.91 -1.23 7.34
CA ALA A 2 -8.51 -2.54 7.14
C ALA A 2 -8.39 -2.94 5.70
N THR A 3 -7.78 -4.05 5.45
CA THR A 3 -7.74 -4.65 4.13
C THR A 3 -8.56 -5.95 4.15
N PRO A 4 -9.25 -6.32 3.06
CA PRO A 4 -10.02 -7.55 3.03
C PRO A 4 -9.15 -8.81 3.17
N PHE A 5 -7.84 -8.70 2.95
CA PHE A 5 -6.92 -9.83 2.90
C PHE A 5 -5.65 -9.64 3.74
N GLY A 6 -5.57 -8.60 4.55
CA GLY A 6 -4.39 -8.28 5.34
C GLY A 6 -4.68 -7.42 6.57
N ALA A 7 -3.64 -7.01 7.21
CA ALA A 7 -3.54 -6.38 8.52
C ALA A 7 -4.66 -5.39 8.90
N THR A 8 -4.94 -5.33 10.17
CA THR A 8 -5.85 -4.42 10.89
C THR A 8 -7.34 -4.78 10.96
N GLN A 9 -7.66 -6.04 10.89
CA GLN A 9 -8.96 -6.53 11.36
C GLN A 9 -9.15 -6.30 12.87
N ALA A 10 -8.07 -6.06 13.54
CA ALA A 10 -7.97 -5.86 14.97
C ALA A 10 -8.82 -4.70 15.52
N ALA A 11 -9.02 -3.64 14.73
CA ALA A 11 -9.83 -2.52 15.18
C ALA A 11 -11.33 -2.85 15.38
N CYS A 12 -11.76 -3.99 14.84
CA CYS A 12 -13.15 -4.43 14.90
C CYS A 12 -13.46 -5.42 16.02
N LEU A 13 -12.45 -6.00 16.61
CA LEU A 13 -12.64 -6.92 17.73
C LEU A 13 -12.51 -6.14 19.06
N PRO A 14 -13.35 -6.42 20.05
CA PRO A 14 -13.17 -5.82 21.37
C PRO A 14 -11.79 -6.17 21.88
N PRO A 15 -11.08 -5.22 22.53
CA PRO A 15 -9.78 -5.49 23.09
C PRO A 15 -9.90 -6.62 24.11
N LEU A 16 -9.23 -7.75 23.84
CA LEU A 16 -9.14 -8.86 24.78
C LEU A 16 -8.31 -8.48 26.00
N ILE A 17 -7.43 -7.49 25.84
CA ILE A 17 -6.65 -6.88 26.91
C ILE A 17 -7.08 -5.42 27.05
N PRO A 18 -7.50 -4.95 28.24
CA PRO A 18 -7.88 -3.55 28.46
C PRO A 18 -6.78 -2.60 27.99
N ASN A 19 -7.14 -1.60 27.20
CA ASN A 19 -6.25 -0.58 26.65
C ASN A 19 -5.20 -1.09 25.64
N HIS A 20 -5.30 -2.34 25.16
CA HIS A 20 -4.48 -2.82 24.06
C HIS A 20 -5.26 -2.67 22.76
N ALA A 21 -4.72 -1.86 21.85
CA ALA A 21 -5.17 -1.85 20.45
C ALA A 21 -4.41 -2.96 19.73
N TRP A 22 -5.14 -3.79 18.98
CA TRP A 22 -4.51 -4.77 18.11
C TRP A 22 -3.78 -4.04 16.98
N GLU A 23 -2.47 -4.21 16.92
CA GLU A 23 -1.67 -3.38 16.04
C GLU A 23 -1.31 -4.10 14.75
N SER A 24 -1.34 -5.46 14.74
CA SER A 24 -0.98 -6.23 13.57
C SER A 24 -1.76 -7.54 13.44
N GLU A 25 -1.70 -8.13 12.25
CA GLU A 25 -2.37 -9.39 11.94
C GLU A 25 -1.79 -10.55 12.75
N THR A 26 -0.47 -10.59 12.94
CA THR A 26 0.19 -11.64 13.73
C THR A 26 -0.11 -11.53 15.23
N ASP A 27 -0.14 -10.31 15.76
CA ASP A 27 -0.52 -10.02 17.14
C ASP A 27 -1.98 -10.46 17.41
N LEU A 28 -2.88 -10.09 16.52
CA LEU A 28 -4.28 -10.51 16.61
C LEU A 28 -4.42 -12.03 16.57
N LEU A 29 -3.73 -12.72 15.64
CA LEU A 29 -3.79 -14.18 15.57
C LEU A 29 -3.29 -14.82 16.86
N ALA A 30 -2.19 -14.35 17.42
CA ALA A 30 -1.63 -14.86 18.67
C ALA A 30 -2.64 -14.74 19.83
N ASN A 31 -3.22 -13.58 20.00
CA ASN A 31 -4.19 -13.31 21.08
C ASN A 31 -5.51 -14.08 20.90
N LEU A 32 -6.02 -14.18 19.68
CA LEU A 32 -7.20 -14.99 19.40
C LEU A 32 -6.91 -16.48 19.64
N THR A 33 -5.73 -16.95 19.24
CA THR A 33 -5.32 -18.35 19.44
C THR A 33 -5.20 -18.68 20.94
N GLU A 34 -4.64 -17.80 21.75
CA GLU A 34 -4.57 -17.96 23.19
C GLU A 34 -5.96 -18.04 23.84
N SER A 35 -6.88 -17.22 23.37
CA SER A 35 -8.22 -17.05 23.98
C SER A 35 -9.23 -18.09 23.51
N LEU A 36 -9.20 -18.46 22.22
CA LEU A 36 -10.23 -19.27 21.56
C LEU A 36 -9.70 -20.62 21.05
N GLY A 37 -8.40 -20.71 20.78
CA GLY A 37 -7.80 -21.79 20.03
C GLY A 37 -7.57 -21.43 18.56
N LEU A 38 -6.62 -22.15 17.91
CA LEU A 38 -6.17 -21.79 16.56
C LEU A 38 -7.29 -21.90 15.50
N VAL A 39 -8.14 -22.90 15.58
CA VAL A 39 -9.23 -23.10 14.61
C VAL A 39 -10.19 -21.94 14.64
N GLU A 40 -10.71 -21.63 15.80
CA GLU A 40 -11.68 -20.56 16.02
C GLU A 40 -11.07 -19.18 15.68
N ALA A 41 -9.77 -18.97 15.93
CA ALA A 41 -9.06 -17.77 15.51
C ALA A 41 -9.02 -17.65 13.98
N LEU A 42 -8.67 -18.70 13.28
CA LEU A 42 -8.61 -18.75 11.83
C LEU A 42 -10.00 -18.61 11.18
N GLU A 43 -11.02 -19.22 11.77
CA GLU A 43 -12.42 -19.03 11.35
C GLU A 43 -12.84 -17.55 11.48
N ALA A 44 -12.45 -16.86 12.57
CA ALA A 44 -12.74 -15.44 12.75
C ALA A 44 -12.08 -14.58 11.67
N PHE A 45 -10.82 -14.85 11.32
CA PHE A 45 -10.13 -14.18 10.21
C PHE A 45 -10.84 -14.40 8.88
N HIS A 46 -11.19 -15.65 8.59
CA HIS A 46 -11.86 -15.98 7.34
C HIS A 46 -13.26 -15.38 7.26
N ALA A 47 -14.04 -15.48 8.32
CA ALA A 47 -15.38 -14.88 8.40
C ALA A 47 -15.32 -13.36 8.18
N HIS A 48 -14.33 -12.67 8.74
CA HIS A 48 -14.13 -11.25 8.48
C HIS A 48 -13.84 -10.98 6.99
N ARG A 49 -12.91 -11.73 6.37
CA ARG A 49 -12.58 -11.59 4.96
C ARG A 49 -13.79 -11.78 4.05
N VAL A 50 -14.63 -12.78 4.36
CA VAL A 50 -15.88 -13.02 3.62
C VAL A 50 -16.90 -11.90 3.83
N ALA A 51 -17.02 -11.39 5.05
CA ALA A 51 -17.99 -10.34 5.39
C ALA A 51 -17.58 -8.94 4.92
N PHE A 52 -16.27 -8.71 4.71
CA PHE A 52 -15.77 -7.37 4.34
C PHE A 52 -16.33 -6.87 3.02
N LEU A 53 -16.42 -7.73 2.02
CA LEU A 53 -16.86 -7.40 0.68
C LEU A 53 -17.99 -8.34 0.24
N ASP A 54 -19.17 -7.76 0.02
CA ASP A 54 -20.28 -8.45 -0.67
C ASP A 54 -19.98 -8.38 -2.18
N TRP A 55 -19.46 -9.46 -2.74
CA TRP A 55 -18.97 -9.46 -4.13
C TRP A 55 -20.07 -9.11 -5.12
N ASP A 56 -21.28 -9.62 -4.94
CA ASP A 56 -22.37 -9.35 -5.87
C ASP A 56 -22.80 -7.86 -5.82
N ARG A 57 -22.96 -7.33 -4.62
CA ARG A 57 -23.36 -5.94 -4.42
C ARG A 57 -22.22 -4.96 -4.68
N ASP A 58 -21.07 -5.17 -4.05
CA ASP A 58 -20.01 -4.18 -4.05
C ASP A 58 -19.32 -4.11 -5.41
N LEU A 59 -19.03 -5.25 -6.07
CA LEU A 59 -18.43 -5.23 -7.40
C LEU A 59 -19.41 -4.69 -8.45
N SER A 60 -20.71 -5.01 -8.35
CA SER A 60 -21.70 -4.42 -9.26
C SER A 60 -21.82 -2.90 -9.06
N THR A 61 -21.73 -2.42 -7.81
CA THR A 61 -21.73 -0.99 -7.50
C THR A 61 -20.49 -0.30 -8.06
N LEU A 62 -19.29 -0.85 -7.83
CA LEU A 62 -18.05 -0.34 -8.39
C LEU A 62 -18.09 -0.27 -9.93
N ALA A 63 -18.58 -1.33 -10.57
CA ALA A 63 -18.74 -1.37 -12.03
C ALA A 63 -19.74 -0.31 -12.54
N ALA A 64 -20.85 -0.10 -11.83
CA ALA A 64 -21.84 0.93 -12.15
C ALA A 64 -21.31 2.36 -11.99
N LEU A 65 -20.40 2.58 -11.04
CA LEU A 65 -19.66 3.83 -10.86
C LEU A 65 -18.55 4.05 -11.91
N GLY A 66 -18.36 3.10 -12.82
CA GLY A 66 -17.31 3.17 -13.84
C GLY A 66 -15.93 2.75 -13.38
N ILE A 67 -15.79 2.25 -12.15
CA ILE A 67 -14.52 1.76 -11.61
C ILE A 67 -14.16 0.45 -12.28
N ARG A 68 -12.93 0.35 -12.79
CA ARG A 68 -12.44 -0.81 -13.54
C ARG A 68 -11.27 -1.50 -12.87
N HIS A 69 -10.64 -0.85 -11.90
CA HIS A 69 -9.50 -1.39 -11.19
C HIS A 69 -9.71 -1.29 -9.69
N VAL A 70 -9.30 -2.33 -8.98
CA VAL A 70 -9.26 -2.38 -7.52
C VAL A 70 -7.89 -2.85 -7.06
N ARG A 71 -7.34 -2.24 -6.03
CA ARG A 71 -6.11 -2.70 -5.39
C ARG A 71 -6.45 -3.58 -4.20
N VAL A 72 -5.84 -4.75 -4.13
CA VAL A 72 -6.14 -5.80 -3.15
C VAL A 72 -4.89 -6.10 -2.35
N PRO A 73 -4.75 -5.54 -1.14
CA PRO A 73 -3.65 -5.86 -0.24
C PRO A 73 -3.69 -7.32 0.19
N LEU A 74 -2.57 -8.01 0.02
CA LEU A 74 -2.41 -9.44 0.32
C LEU A 74 -1.30 -9.67 1.33
N SER A 75 -1.54 -10.60 2.25
CA SER A 75 -0.47 -11.18 3.05
C SER A 75 0.38 -12.12 2.19
N TRP A 76 1.69 -12.19 2.46
CA TRP A 76 2.60 -13.14 1.85
C TRP A 76 2.23 -14.60 2.15
N CYS A 77 1.55 -14.83 3.26
CA CYS A 77 1.15 -16.16 3.70
C CYS A 77 -0.08 -16.61 2.92
N LEU A 78 0.14 -17.41 1.88
CA LEU A 78 -0.90 -17.99 1.05
C LEU A 78 -0.96 -19.50 1.27
N THR A 79 -2.17 -20.08 1.22
CA THR A 79 -2.39 -21.52 1.26
C THR A 79 -3.23 -22.00 0.08
N ASP A 80 -2.92 -23.22 -0.41
CA ASP A 80 -3.74 -23.89 -1.44
C ASP A 80 -5.00 -24.54 -0.85
N LYS A 81 -5.20 -24.44 0.46
CA LYS A 81 -6.35 -25.00 1.16
C LYS A 81 -7.55 -24.07 1.14
N ASP A 82 -8.74 -24.65 0.98
CA ASP A 82 -9.99 -23.91 1.18
C ASP A 82 -10.38 -23.94 2.66
N PHE A 83 -10.78 -22.79 3.21
CA PHE A 83 -11.20 -22.67 4.61
C PHE A 83 -12.45 -23.49 4.94
N ASP A 84 -13.26 -23.86 3.94
CA ASP A 84 -14.37 -24.80 4.13
C ASP A 84 -13.92 -26.17 4.65
N ASN A 85 -12.63 -26.50 4.50
CA ASN A 85 -12.02 -27.75 4.97
C ASN A 85 -11.22 -27.59 6.26
N LEU A 86 -11.28 -26.44 6.93
CA LEU A 86 -10.54 -26.19 8.18
C LEU A 86 -11.04 -27.11 9.30
N THR A 87 -10.12 -27.78 9.99
CA THR A 87 -10.35 -28.66 11.14
C THR A 87 -9.21 -28.57 12.14
N LYS A 88 -9.40 -29.08 13.36
CA LYS A 88 -8.31 -29.15 14.34
C LYS A 88 -7.10 -29.97 13.86
N ALA A 89 -7.32 -30.94 13.01
CA ALA A 89 -6.26 -31.81 12.52
C ALA A 89 -5.35 -31.16 11.49
N ASN A 90 -5.85 -30.16 10.76
CA ASN A 90 -5.13 -29.49 9.67
C ASN A 90 -4.93 -27.98 9.87
N ALA A 91 -5.29 -27.41 11.02
CA ALA A 91 -5.23 -25.97 11.26
C ALA A 91 -3.83 -25.36 11.03
N GLN A 92 -2.76 -26.13 11.25
CA GLN A 92 -1.40 -25.69 10.96
C GLN A 92 -1.10 -25.48 9.47
N GLU A 93 -1.93 -26.01 8.56
CA GLU A 93 -1.80 -25.77 7.12
C GLU A 93 -2.38 -24.42 6.69
N TYR A 94 -3.03 -23.69 7.63
CA TYR A 94 -3.63 -22.37 7.42
C TYR A 94 -2.88 -21.24 8.13
N VAL A 95 -1.65 -21.50 8.55
CA VAL A 95 -0.71 -20.52 9.08
C VAL A 95 0.66 -20.69 8.46
N CYS A 96 1.39 -19.58 8.33
CA CYS A 96 2.80 -19.60 7.97
C CYS A 96 3.63 -19.20 9.18
N ALA A 97 4.64 -19.99 9.52
CA ALA A 97 5.62 -19.56 10.50
C ALA A 97 6.52 -18.47 9.91
N ASP A 98 6.75 -17.40 10.67
CA ASP A 98 7.68 -16.37 10.22
C ASP A 98 9.11 -16.92 10.26
N PRO A 99 9.87 -16.84 9.15
CA PRO A 99 11.22 -17.39 9.12
C PRO A 99 12.25 -16.55 9.89
N PHE A 100 11.92 -15.32 10.27
CA PHE A 100 12.80 -14.41 11.00
C PHE A 100 12.52 -14.33 12.49
N TYR A 101 11.30 -14.73 12.91
CA TYR A 101 10.83 -14.62 14.28
C TYR A 101 10.25 -15.93 14.80
N ASP A 102 10.95 -16.54 15.75
CA ASP A 102 10.50 -17.78 16.38
C ASP A 102 9.15 -17.59 17.09
N GLY A 103 8.23 -18.52 16.84
CA GLY A 103 6.91 -18.50 17.45
C GLY A 103 5.89 -17.54 16.83
N VAL A 104 6.29 -16.69 15.88
CA VAL A 104 5.37 -15.83 15.15
C VAL A 104 4.71 -16.59 14.01
N GLN A 105 3.38 -16.49 13.95
CA GLN A 105 2.56 -17.12 12.91
C GLN A 105 1.71 -16.08 12.20
N TRP A 106 1.53 -16.27 10.89
CA TRP A 106 0.70 -15.46 10.02
C TRP A 106 -0.55 -16.22 9.62
N PRO A 107 -1.74 -15.61 9.68
CA PRO A 107 -2.95 -16.28 9.18
C PRO A 107 -2.93 -16.32 7.66
N ALA A 108 -3.04 -17.50 7.09
CA ALA A 108 -2.99 -17.66 5.65
C ALA A 108 -4.21 -17.07 4.93
N VAL A 109 -3.99 -16.61 3.71
CA VAL A 109 -5.04 -16.30 2.73
C VAL A 109 -5.22 -17.52 1.83
N SER A 110 -6.44 -17.99 1.68
CA SER A 110 -6.79 -19.11 0.80
C SER A 110 -6.70 -18.68 -0.66
N LYS A 111 -5.85 -19.31 -1.47
CA LYS A 111 -5.81 -19.12 -2.93
C LYS A 111 -7.15 -19.48 -3.59
N PRO A 112 -7.85 -20.59 -3.23
CA PRO A 112 -9.20 -20.85 -3.74
C PRO A 112 -10.21 -19.72 -3.46
N PHE A 113 -10.16 -19.11 -2.27
CA PHE A 113 -10.99 -17.95 -1.95
C PHE A 113 -10.64 -16.75 -2.83
N LEU A 114 -9.35 -16.46 -2.97
CA LEU A 114 -8.87 -15.37 -3.83
C LEU A 114 -9.23 -15.59 -5.30
N GLN A 115 -9.12 -16.82 -5.81
CA GLN A 115 -9.55 -17.16 -7.18
C GLN A 115 -11.06 -16.91 -7.39
N ARG A 116 -11.91 -17.28 -6.41
CA ARG A 116 -13.35 -16.96 -6.50
C ARG A 116 -13.60 -15.46 -6.58
N PHE A 117 -12.89 -14.66 -5.79
CA PHE A 117 -12.97 -13.20 -5.84
C PHE A 117 -12.51 -12.65 -7.20
N LEU A 118 -11.39 -13.13 -7.73
CA LEU A 118 -10.86 -12.69 -9.03
C LEU A 118 -11.81 -13.04 -10.20
N ARG A 119 -12.45 -14.22 -10.15
CA ARG A 119 -13.52 -14.56 -11.11
C ARG A 119 -14.69 -13.59 -11.02
N ALA A 120 -15.10 -13.21 -9.81
CA ALA A 120 -16.16 -12.22 -9.63
C ALA A 120 -15.76 -10.85 -10.17
N CYS A 121 -14.52 -10.41 -9.93
CA CYS A 121 -13.98 -9.19 -10.56
C CYS A 121 -14.09 -9.25 -12.09
N ALA A 122 -13.59 -10.33 -12.71
CA ALA A 122 -13.64 -10.51 -14.16
C ALA A 122 -15.07 -10.48 -14.71
N GLN A 123 -16.04 -11.09 -14.00
CA GLN A 123 -17.45 -11.09 -14.38
C GLN A 123 -18.08 -9.70 -14.37
N HIS A 124 -17.61 -8.81 -13.50
CA HIS A 124 -18.04 -7.41 -13.44
C HIS A 124 -17.20 -6.47 -14.30
N GLY A 125 -16.22 -6.98 -15.08
CA GLY A 125 -15.33 -6.17 -15.88
C GLY A 125 -14.36 -5.32 -15.05
N ILE A 126 -14.01 -5.82 -13.87
CA ILE A 126 -13.06 -5.22 -12.93
C ILE A 126 -11.78 -6.08 -12.93
N GLN A 127 -10.64 -5.43 -12.81
CA GLN A 127 -9.35 -6.07 -12.64
C GLN A 127 -8.74 -5.70 -11.29
N ALA A 128 -8.08 -6.66 -10.66
CA ALA A 128 -7.41 -6.47 -9.38
C ALA A 128 -5.91 -6.25 -9.56
N THR A 129 -5.36 -5.23 -8.93
CA THR A 129 -3.93 -5.14 -8.63
C THR A 129 -3.68 -5.93 -7.36
N LEU A 130 -2.97 -7.04 -7.47
CA LEU A 130 -2.58 -7.85 -6.32
C LEU A 130 -1.36 -7.21 -5.66
N ASP A 131 -1.57 -6.66 -4.48
CA ASP A 131 -0.53 -5.94 -3.77
C ASP A 131 0.08 -6.81 -2.67
N MET A 132 1.37 -7.11 -2.80
CA MET A 132 2.15 -7.78 -1.76
C MET A 132 2.36 -6.84 -0.58
N HIS A 133 1.33 -6.74 0.27
CA HIS A 133 1.29 -5.75 1.36
C HIS A 133 2.18 -6.11 2.54
N THR A 134 2.44 -7.39 2.74
CA THR A 134 3.29 -7.90 3.82
C THR A 134 4.31 -8.89 3.28
N TYR A 135 5.40 -9.05 4.01
CA TYR A 135 6.46 -10.02 3.74
C TYR A 135 6.93 -10.69 5.03
N PRO A 136 7.58 -11.87 4.93
CA PRO A 136 8.22 -12.50 6.09
C PRO A 136 9.18 -11.52 6.78
N GLY A 137 9.13 -11.46 8.10
CA GLY A 137 9.97 -10.57 8.88
C GLY A 137 9.56 -9.11 8.84
N ALA A 138 8.44 -8.75 8.19
CA ALA A 138 7.93 -7.41 7.94
C ALA A 138 8.86 -6.49 7.14
N THR A 139 8.29 -5.62 6.34
CA THR A 139 9.01 -4.67 5.46
C THR A 139 9.08 -3.27 6.06
N SER A 140 8.28 -2.97 7.08
CA SER A 140 8.12 -1.64 7.67
C SER A 140 7.88 -1.74 9.17
N ILE A 141 8.12 -0.65 9.88
CA ILE A 141 7.75 -0.47 11.29
C ILE A 141 6.24 -0.19 11.47
N GLY A 142 5.50 0.03 10.39
CA GLY A 142 4.07 0.29 10.45
C GLY A 142 3.27 -0.97 10.76
N THR A 143 2.16 -0.81 11.46
CA THR A 143 1.22 -1.90 11.80
C THR A 143 0.66 -2.58 10.56
N PHE A 144 0.58 -1.86 9.44
CA PHE A 144 0.12 -2.36 8.16
C PHE A 144 1.06 -3.41 7.55
N SER A 145 2.31 -3.50 8.01
CA SER A 145 3.24 -4.58 7.58
C SER A 145 2.87 -5.95 8.12
N GLY A 146 1.86 -6.04 9.00
CA GLY A 146 1.31 -7.29 9.54
C GLY A 146 2.05 -7.87 10.74
N LEU A 147 3.16 -7.24 11.16
CA LEU A 147 3.98 -7.66 12.29
C LEU A 147 4.26 -6.47 13.21
N TRP A 148 3.77 -6.52 14.44
CA TRP A 148 3.95 -5.52 15.49
C TRP A 148 3.93 -6.18 16.88
N PRO A 149 4.71 -5.74 17.85
CA PRO A 149 5.63 -4.59 17.85
C PRO A 149 7.07 -4.94 17.41
N GLN A 150 7.23 -5.97 16.64
CA GLN A 150 8.55 -6.42 16.20
C GLN A 150 9.16 -5.49 15.15
N TRP A 151 10.49 -5.42 15.14
CA TRP A 151 11.20 -4.65 14.14
C TRP A 151 11.24 -5.39 12.81
N PRO A 152 11.20 -4.70 11.65
CA PRO A 152 11.33 -5.33 10.35
C PRO A 152 12.68 -6.02 10.19
N ARG A 153 12.66 -7.28 9.77
CA ARG A 153 13.85 -8.09 9.47
C ARG A 153 13.95 -8.52 8.01
N PHE A 154 12.98 -8.17 7.22
CA PHE A 154 12.96 -8.48 5.79
C PHE A 154 14.28 -8.10 5.12
N TRP A 155 14.83 -6.92 5.43
CA TRP A 155 16.01 -6.34 4.80
C TRP A 155 17.33 -7.00 5.19
N LEU A 156 17.29 -8.03 6.03
CA LEU A 156 18.43 -8.92 6.26
C LEU A 156 18.65 -9.93 5.11
N HIS A 157 17.76 -9.94 4.11
CA HIS A 157 17.84 -10.88 2.99
C HIS A 157 19.12 -10.72 2.15
N ASP A 158 19.69 -9.52 2.07
CA ASP A 158 20.89 -9.22 1.33
C ASP A 158 22.19 -9.43 2.13
N ASP A 159 22.11 -9.77 3.41
CA ASP A 159 23.27 -10.17 4.21
C ASP A 159 23.76 -11.55 3.75
N PRO A 160 24.99 -11.66 3.17
CA PRO A 160 25.51 -12.95 2.68
C PRO A 160 25.64 -14.03 3.77
N SER A 161 25.75 -13.62 5.03
CA SER A 161 25.83 -14.54 6.17
C SER A 161 24.45 -15.03 6.64
N ASN A 162 23.35 -14.40 6.19
CA ASN A 162 22.01 -14.74 6.59
C ASN A 162 21.46 -15.91 5.74
N PRO A 163 21.13 -17.06 6.36
CA PRO A 163 20.57 -18.20 5.62
C PRO A 163 19.18 -17.90 5.02
N ARG A 164 18.52 -16.80 5.43
CA ARG A 164 17.18 -16.38 4.97
C ARG A 164 17.23 -15.27 3.93
N LYS A 165 18.41 -14.94 3.42
CA LYS A 165 18.63 -13.82 2.48
C LYS A 165 17.72 -13.84 1.23
N ASP A 166 17.31 -15.03 0.77
CA ASP A 166 16.50 -15.18 -0.45
C ASP A 166 14.99 -15.30 -0.17
N VAL A 167 14.54 -15.22 1.09
CA VAL A 167 13.13 -15.44 1.46
C VAL A 167 12.20 -14.45 0.74
N GLY A 168 12.56 -13.17 0.69
CA GLY A 168 11.76 -12.16 0.01
C GLY A 168 11.61 -12.42 -1.49
N ARG A 169 12.71 -12.78 -2.17
CA ARG A 169 12.71 -13.13 -3.59
C ARG A 169 11.88 -14.39 -3.85
N GLN A 170 12.04 -15.43 -3.03
CA GLN A 170 11.27 -16.66 -3.14
C GLN A 170 9.77 -16.40 -2.94
N THR A 171 9.40 -15.53 -2.02
CA THR A 171 8.01 -15.13 -1.78
C THR A 171 7.42 -14.46 -3.01
N LEU A 172 8.11 -13.48 -3.60
CA LEU A 172 7.68 -12.82 -4.83
C LEU A 172 7.59 -13.81 -6.01
N GLN A 173 8.59 -14.65 -6.19
CA GLN A 173 8.58 -15.68 -7.24
C GLN A 173 7.42 -16.66 -7.08
N SER A 174 7.09 -17.06 -5.84
CA SER A 174 5.94 -17.91 -5.57
C SER A 174 4.61 -17.25 -5.98
N MET A 175 4.47 -15.94 -5.76
CA MET A 175 3.31 -15.18 -6.23
C MET A 175 3.26 -15.13 -7.76
N ILE A 176 4.37 -14.80 -8.42
CA ILE A 176 4.47 -14.79 -9.89
C ILE A 176 4.06 -16.14 -10.47
N HIS A 177 4.66 -17.24 -9.99
CA HIS A 177 4.35 -18.59 -10.46
C HIS A 177 2.90 -18.98 -10.21
N TRP A 178 2.30 -18.58 -9.09
CA TRP A 178 0.89 -18.83 -8.86
C TRP A 178 0.02 -18.11 -9.89
N ILE A 179 0.28 -16.82 -10.17
CA ILE A 179 -0.48 -16.07 -11.19
C ILE A 179 -0.30 -16.71 -12.57
N GLU A 180 0.92 -17.08 -12.96
CA GLU A 180 1.21 -17.76 -14.22
C GLU A 180 0.42 -19.07 -14.35
N SER A 181 0.33 -19.86 -13.27
CA SER A 181 -0.39 -21.11 -13.27
C SER A 181 -1.90 -20.97 -13.54
N LEU A 182 -2.46 -19.78 -13.29
CA LEU A 182 -3.87 -19.50 -13.56
C LEU A 182 -4.18 -19.48 -15.07
N ALA A 183 -3.19 -19.27 -15.92
CA ALA A 183 -3.41 -19.34 -17.36
C ALA A 183 -3.94 -20.71 -17.82
N GLU A 184 -3.52 -21.78 -17.15
CA GLU A 184 -3.96 -23.14 -17.44
C GLU A 184 -5.07 -23.59 -16.49
N THR A 185 -4.99 -23.24 -15.20
CA THR A 185 -5.85 -23.81 -14.16
C THR A 185 -7.14 -23.01 -13.96
N ASP A 186 -7.13 -21.69 -14.20
CA ASP A 186 -8.26 -20.80 -13.97
C ASP A 186 -8.18 -19.51 -14.81
N PRO A 187 -8.34 -19.60 -16.14
CA PRO A 187 -8.23 -18.44 -17.03
C PRO A 187 -9.21 -17.31 -16.71
N LEU A 188 -10.34 -17.61 -16.06
CA LEU A 188 -11.30 -16.58 -15.66
C LEU A 188 -10.79 -15.77 -14.47
N ALA A 189 -10.18 -16.43 -13.49
CA ALA A 189 -9.52 -15.73 -12.38
C ALA A 189 -8.35 -14.88 -12.90
N LEU A 190 -7.55 -15.38 -13.84
CA LEU A 190 -6.48 -14.61 -14.47
C LEU A 190 -7.01 -13.31 -15.12
N LYS A 191 -8.15 -13.36 -15.81
CA LYS A 191 -8.79 -12.15 -16.39
C LYS A 191 -9.18 -11.10 -15.35
N GLY A 192 -9.37 -11.52 -14.11
CA GLY A 192 -9.62 -10.63 -12.98
C GLY A 192 -8.36 -10.00 -12.40
N ILE A 193 -7.17 -10.31 -12.92
CA ILE A 193 -5.89 -9.72 -12.49
C ILE A 193 -5.47 -8.69 -13.54
N GLY A 194 -5.28 -7.44 -13.11
CA GLY A 194 -4.74 -6.36 -13.94
C GLY A 194 -3.27 -6.10 -13.67
N ALA A 195 -2.84 -6.24 -12.42
CA ALA A 195 -1.47 -5.93 -12.05
C ALA A 195 -1.00 -6.72 -10.83
N LEU A 196 0.32 -6.76 -10.65
CA LEU A 196 1.02 -7.17 -9.43
C LEU A 196 1.79 -5.96 -8.89
N SER A 197 1.59 -5.63 -7.60
CA SER A 197 2.46 -4.72 -6.86
C SER A 197 3.42 -5.55 -6.02
N PRO A 198 4.74 -5.47 -6.24
CA PRO A 198 5.70 -6.38 -5.61
C PRO A 198 5.95 -6.07 -4.14
N MET A 199 5.65 -4.86 -3.68
CA MET A 199 5.77 -4.47 -2.28
C MET A 199 4.99 -3.18 -2.01
N ASN A 200 4.28 -3.17 -0.88
CA ASN A 200 3.63 -1.97 -0.38
C ASN A 200 4.62 -1.09 0.40
N GLU A 201 4.62 0.19 0.11
CA GLU A 201 5.27 1.26 0.87
C GLU A 201 6.68 0.92 1.42
N PRO A 202 7.61 0.49 0.58
CA PRO A 202 8.97 0.16 1.03
C PRO A 202 9.70 1.34 1.69
N ALA A 203 9.17 2.54 1.50
CA ALA A 203 9.71 3.79 1.99
C ALA A 203 9.70 3.96 3.51
N HIS A 204 8.72 3.39 4.17
CA HIS A 204 8.68 3.43 5.64
C HIS A 204 9.90 2.78 6.30
N LEU A 205 10.72 2.15 5.49
CA LEU A 205 12.02 1.62 5.86
C LEU A 205 13.11 2.68 6.04
N ALA A 206 12.95 3.88 5.52
CA ALA A 206 13.95 4.93 5.66
C ALA A 206 14.27 5.21 7.13
N GLY A 207 13.25 5.30 7.99
CA GLY A 207 13.43 5.47 9.43
C GLY A 207 14.08 4.27 10.14
N ILE A 208 14.09 3.07 9.54
CA ILE A 208 14.74 1.88 10.09
C ILE A 208 16.26 2.00 10.00
N PHE A 209 16.72 2.75 9.07
CA PHE A 209 18.13 2.85 8.72
C PHE A 209 18.78 4.14 9.24
N GLU A 210 18.07 4.97 9.97
CA GLU A 210 18.68 6.11 10.63
C GLU A 210 19.73 5.65 11.65
N ALA A 211 20.80 6.43 11.80
CA ALA A 211 21.97 6.06 12.59
C ALA A 211 21.63 5.70 14.05
N ASP A 212 20.60 6.31 14.61
CA ASP A 212 20.11 6.06 15.97
C ASP A 212 19.03 4.98 16.06
N SER A 213 18.66 4.37 14.92
CA SER A 213 17.71 3.27 14.87
C SER A 213 18.33 1.98 15.40
N PRO A 214 17.57 1.13 16.12
CA PRO A 214 18.04 -0.21 16.49
C PRO A 214 18.48 -1.09 15.32
N GLN A 215 18.17 -0.70 14.09
CA GLN A 215 18.62 -1.36 12.85
C GLN A 215 19.81 -0.70 12.19
N ALA A 216 20.40 0.32 12.78
CA ALA A 216 21.69 0.85 12.32
C ALA A 216 22.80 -0.23 12.27
N TYR A 217 22.53 -1.40 12.85
CA TYR A 217 23.40 -2.56 12.79
C TYR A 217 23.20 -3.45 11.56
N LEU A 218 22.25 -3.13 10.66
CA LEU A 218 22.19 -3.83 9.39
C LEU A 218 23.51 -3.61 8.65
N PRO A 219 24.15 -4.69 8.16
CA PRO A 219 25.39 -4.54 7.45
C PRO A 219 25.17 -3.62 6.25
N PRO A 220 26.10 -2.70 5.98
CA PRO A 220 26.03 -1.89 4.78
C PRO A 220 26.03 -2.81 3.56
N LEU A 221 25.44 -2.35 2.45
CA LEU A 221 25.60 -3.04 1.18
C LEU A 221 27.11 -3.20 0.89
N PRO A 222 27.53 -4.31 0.28
CA PRO A 222 28.89 -4.46 -0.16
C PRO A 222 29.29 -3.25 -1.00
N GLU A 223 30.39 -2.59 -0.63
CA GLU A 223 30.83 -1.35 -1.27
C GLU A 223 30.92 -1.48 -2.81
N LYS A 224 31.34 -2.64 -3.28
CA LYS A 224 31.41 -2.94 -4.70
C LYS A 224 30.05 -2.87 -5.40
N ASP A 225 29.01 -3.39 -4.78
CA ASP A 225 27.68 -3.43 -5.37
C ASP A 225 27.04 -2.04 -5.33
N ALA A 226 27.26 -1.30 -4.24
CA ALA A 226 26.83 0.08 -4.13
C ALA A 226 27.53 1.00 -5.14
N GLN A 227 28.84 0.87 -5.29
CA GLN A 227 29.62 1.68 -6.23
C GLN A 227 29.27 1.38 -7.68
N GLN A 228 29.08 0.11 -8.05
CA GLN A 228 28.67 -0.26 -9.41
C GLN A 228 27.32 0.34 -9.76
N TYR A 229 26.36 0.21 -8.86
CA TYR A 229 25.01 0.75 -9.05
C TYR A 229 25.01 2.28 -9.17
N LEU A 230 25.78 2.98 -8.34
CA LEU A 230 25.92 4.44 -8.41
C LEU A 230 26.58 4.90 -9.71
N GLN A 231 27.56 4.12 -10.23
CA GLN A 231 28.18 4.40 -11.54
C GLN A 231 27.18 4.24 -12.68
N ASP A 232 26.35 3.22 -12.61
CA ASP A 232 25.33 2.93 -13.63
C ASP A 232 24.22 4.01 -13.66
N LEU A 233 24.02 4.72 -12.56
CA LEU A 233 23.02 5.80 -12.41
C LEU A 233 23.57 7.22 -12.61
N ASP A 234 24.76 7.38 -13.23
CA ASP A 234 25.42 8.69 -13.41
C ASP A 234 25.63 9.51 -12.11
N GLY A 235 25.66 8.85 -10.97
CA GLY A 235 26.47 9.38 -9.87
C GLY A 235 25.77 10.11 -8.73
N GLU A 236 24.44 10.28 -8.67
CA GLU A 236 23.84 11.08 -7.59
C GLU A 236 22.62 10.44 -6.91
N LEU A 237 22.72 9.21 -6.46
CA LEU A 237 21.75 8.71 -5.48
C LEU A 237 22.24 8.99 -4.06
N PRO A 238 21.30 9.32 -3.15
CA PRO A 238 21.63 9.48 -1.74
C PRO A 238 22.13 8.18 -1.11
N ASP A 239 22.96 8.33 -0.09
CA ASP A 239 23.72 7.26 0.56
C ASP A 239 22.96 5.97 0.90
N GLY A 240 23.56 4.87 0.57
CA GLY A 240 23.56 3.52 1.15
C GLY A 240 22.24 2.81 1.45
N ILE A 241 21.30 3.47 2.03
CA ILE A 241 20.08 2.88 2.64
C ILE A 241 18.96 2.76 1.64
N HIS A 242 18.71 3.81 0.89
CA HIS A 242 17.69 3.83 -0.18
C HIS A 242 18.09 2.88 -1.29
N LEU A 243 19.37 2.72 -1.49
CA LEU A 243 19.95 1.82 -2.45
C LEU A 243 19.47 0.37 -2.24
N ARG A 244 19.38 -0.09 -0.99
CA ARG A 244 18.91 -1.43 -0.66
C ARG A 244 17.45 -1.66 -1.11
N VAL A 245 16.59 -0.67 -0.87
CA VAL A 245 15.22 -0.69 -1.33
C VAL A 245 15.13 -0.68 -2.85
N LEU A 246 15.86 0.21 -3.49
CA LEU A 246 15.86 0.36 -4.94
C LEU A 246 16.42 -0.87 -5.65
N LEU A 247 17.49 -1.48 -5.12
CA LEU A 247 18.04 -2.74 -5.64
C LEU A 247 17.03 -3.88 -5.54
N TRP A 248 16.31 -3.99 -4.41
CA TRP A 248 15.29 -5.02 -4.27
C TRP A 248 14.14 -4.82 -5.25
N LEU A 249 13.68 -3.57 -5.42
CA LEU A 249 12.64 -3.25 -6.39
C LEU A 249 13.10 -3.49 -7.83
N GLN A 250 14.37 -3.22 -8.13
CA GLN A 250 14.97 -3.54 -9.43
C GLN A 250 15.01 -5.06 -9.68
N ASP A 251 15.34 -5.86 -8.67
CA ASP A 251 15.27 -7.32 -8.74
C ASP A 251 13.82 -7.79 -8.97
N ALA A 252 12.83 -7.13 -8.34
CA ALA A 252 11.43 -7.42 -8.57
C ALA A 252 11.00 -7.12 -10.01
N VAL A 253 11.44 -5.99 -10.57
CA VAL A 253 11.24 -5.65 -11.99
C VAL A 253 11.88 -6.72 -12.90
N GLN A 254 13.08 -7.18 -12.58
CA GLN A 254 13.76 -8.23 -13.35
C GLN A 254 13.01 -9.57 -13.27
N ALA A 255 12.56 -9.96 -12.08
CA ALA A 255 11.80 -11.20 -11.90
C ALA A 255 10.49 -11.17 -12.72
N PHE A 256 9.79 -10.03 -12.70
CA PHE A 256 8.56 -9.84 -13.48
C PHE A 256 8.85 -9.86 -15.00
N ARG A 257 9.86 -9.14 -15.44
CA ARG A 257 10.31 -9.09 -16.86
C ARG A 257 10.59 -10.47 -17.43
N HIS A 258 11.18 -11.36 -16.65
CA HIS A 258 11.53 -12.72 -17.08
C HIS A 258 10.38 -13.72 -16.93
N SER A 259 9.26 -13.32 -16.36
CA SER A 259 8.06 -14.13 -16.24
C SER A 259 7.20 -14.06 -17.50
N THR A 260 6.13 -14.86 -17.55
CA THR A 260 5.13 -14.77 -18.63
C THR A 260 4.07 -13.67 -18.37
N LEU A 261 4.06 -13.05 -17.19
CA LEU A 261 3.02 -12.09 -16.78
C LEU A 261 2.84 -10.93 -17.74
N PRO A 262 3.91 -10.27 -18.27
CA PRO A 262 3.74 -9.23 -19.29
C PRO A 262 2.98 -9.71 -20.53
N SER A 263 3.25 -10.94 -20.99
CA SER A 263 2.57 -11.52 -22.15
C SER A 263 1.14 -11.97 -21.87
N LEU A 264 0.80 -12.17 -20.61
CA LEU A 264 -0.55 -12.48 -20.13
C LEU A 264 -1.40 -11.21 -19.88
N GLY A 265 -0.82 -10.03 -20.10
CA GLY A 265 -1.51 -8.76 -19.93
C GLY A 265 -1.62 -8.30 -18.47
N VAL A 266 -0.72 -8.78 -17.62
CA VAL A 266 -0.59 -8.33 -16.24
C VAL A 266 0.45 -7.22 -16.18
N ASP A 267 0.12 -6.11 -15.53
CA ASP A 267 1.03 -4.98 -15.29
C ASP A 267 1.85 -5.16 -14.01
N LEU A 268 2.94 -4.42 -13.89
CA LEU A 268 3.72 -4.32 -12.66
C LEU A 268 3.59 -2.90 -12.09
N HIS A 269 3.00 -2.76 -10.91
CA HIS A 269 2.93 -1.50 -10.18
C HIS A 269 4.05 -1.43 -9.14
N VAL A 270 5.09 -0.69 -9.42
CA VAL A 270 6.21 -0.53 -8.49
C VAL A 270 5.96 0.67 -7.60
N ASN A 271 5.61 0.38 -6.35
CA ASN A 271 5.31 1.39 -5.37
C ASN A 271 6.58 1.98 -4.76
N ILE A 272 6.67 3.29 -4.79
CA ILE A 272 7.69 4.08 -4.08
C ILE A 272 6.98 5.25 -3.40
N ILE A 273 7.28 5.48 -2.12
CA ILE A 273 6.88 6.72 -1.47
C ILE A 273 8.02 7.72 -1.60
N GLU A 274 7.74 8.89 -2.16
CA GLU A 274 8.73 9.96 -2.31
C GLU A 274 9.34 10.42 -0.99
N SER A 275 8.61 10.30 0.12
CA SER A 275 9.09 10.64 1.46
C SER A 275 10.29 9.81 1.91
N ILE A 276 10.58 8.69 1.27
CA ILE A 276 11.81 7.91 1.50
C ILE A 276 13.05 8.78 1.41
N PHE A 277 13.07 9.66 0.44
CA PHE A 277 14.24 10.47 0.15
C PHE A 277 14.25 11.77 0.95
N SER A 278 13.10 12.20 1.48
CA SER A 278 12.99 13.45 2.24
C SER A 278 13.41 13.31 3.71
N TRP A 279 13.40 12.11 4.27
CA TRP A 279 13.66 11.91 5.69
C TRP A 279 15.14 11.77 6.06
N SER A 280 15.98 11.36 5.14
CA SER A 280 17.40 11.12 5.37
C SER A 280 18.33 12.12 4.70
N LEU A 281 17.78 13.02 3.89
CA LEU A 281 18.54 14.13 3.35
C LEU A 281 18.18 15.39 4.12
N PRO A 282 19.18 16.19 4.58
CA PRO A 282 18.91 17.58 4.84
C PRO A 282 18.30 18.10 3.54
N ALA A 283 17.00 18.44 3.56
CA ALA A 283 16.31 18.92 2.36
C ALA A 283 17.19 20.02 1.77
N PRO A 284 17.75 19.85 0.56
CA PRO A 284 18.45 20.93 -0.09
C PRO A 284 17.48 22.11 -0.12
N GLU A 285 17.96 23.33 0.07
CA GLU A 285 17.13 24.54 0.01
C GLU A 285 16.27 24.57 -1.27
N GLU A 286 16.71 23.92 -2.32
CA GLU A 286 16.06 23.66 -3.60
C GLU A 286 14.73 22.89 -3.49
N PHE A 287 14.53 22.07 -2.47
CA PHE A 287 13.26 21.35 -2.27
C PHE A 287 12.13 22.22 -1.71
N HIS A 288 12.44 23.43 -1.30
CA HIS A 288 11.46 24.39 -0.81
C HIS A 288 10.90 25.29 -1.92
N ASP A 289 11.42 25.19 -3.15
CA ASP A 289 10.84 25.87 -4.29
C ASP A 289 9.56 25.13 -4.71
N ASP A 290 8.44 25.86 -4.68
CA ASP A 290 7.12 25.34 -5.05
C ASP A 290 7.09 24.75 -6.48
N ASP A 291 8.06 25.10 -7.33
CA ASP A 291 8.19 24.64 -8.71
C ASP A 291 9.20 23.49 -8.90
N SER A 292 9.98 23.14 -7.89
CA SER A 292 10.96 22.06 -8.01
C SER A 292 10.27 20.67 -7.99
N PRO A 293 10.61 19.74 -8.87
CA PRO A 293 10.18 18.35 -8.80
C PRO A 293 10.81 17.58 -7.62
N GLY A 294 11.78 18.15 -6.91
CA GLY A 294 12.37 17.58 -5.72
C GLY A 294 12.98 16.17 -5.89
N VAL A 295 12.75 15.31 -4.94
CA VAL A 295 13.25 13.92 -4.94
C VAL A 295 12.70 13.06 -6.08
N LEU A 296 11.61 13.49 -6.70
CA LEU A 296 11.01 12.79 -7.83
C LEU A 296 11.96 12.68 -9.03
N ILE A 297 12.90 13.60 -9.20
CA ILE A 297 13.95 13.51 -10.23
C ILE A 297 14.78 12.23 -10.05
N TRP A 298 15.16 11.91 -8.83
CA TRP A 298 15.94 10.70 -8.56
C TRP A 298 15.14 9.43 -8.78
N ILE A 299 13.87 9.44 -8.37
CA ILE A 299 12.95 8.33 -8.64
C ILE A 299 12.81 8.14 -10.16
N ALA A 300 12.64 9.23 -10.91
CA ALA A 300 12.54 9.18 -12.36
C ALA A 300 13.82 8.63 -13.01
N SER A 301 14.99 9.07 -12.57
CA SER A 301 16.28 8.57 -13.06
C SER A 301 16.46 7.08 -12.76
N TRP A 302 16.16 6.66 -11.53
CA TRP A 302 16.18 5.25 -11.17
C TRP A 302 15.20 4.42 -12.02
N TRP A 303 13.98 4.92 -12.21
CA TRP A 303 12.95 4.23 -13.00
C TRP A 303 13.36 4.07 -14.48
N ALA A 304 14.00 5.09 -15.03
CA ALA A 304 14.58 5.04 -16.38
C ALA A 304 15.67 3.96 -16.49
N HIS A 305 16.45 3.76 -15.43
CA HIS A 305 17.49 2.74 -15.37
C HIS A 305 16.90 1.33 -15.16
N ALA A 306 15.93 1.18 -14.27
CA ALA A 306 15.31 -0.11 -13.94
C ALA A 306 14.45 -0.68 -15.08
N THR A 307 13.92 0.18 -15.96
CA THR A 307 12.97 -0.17 -17.01
C THR A 307 13.34 0.46 -18.35
N SER A 308 13.02 -0.23 -19.44
CA SER A 308 13.11 0.34 -20.79
C SER A 308 11.90 1.22 -21.12
N ALA A 309 12.03 2.10 -22.12
CA ALA A 309 10.92 2.93 -22.60
C ALA A 309 9.73 2.08 -23.09
N THR A 310 9.99 0.93 -23.72
CA THR A 310 8.94 0.01 -24.16
C THR A 310 8.18 -0.59 -22.97
N GLU A 311 8.86 -0.94 -21.90
CA GLU A 311 8.24 -1.51 -20.71
C GLU A 311 7.37 -0.46 -19.98
N ARG A 312 7.87 0.77 -19.85
CA ARG A 312 7.11 1.89 -19.28
C ARG A 312 5.87 2.27 -20.08
N ALA A 313 5.91 2.09 -21.41
CA ALA A 313 4.76 2.31 -22.28
C ALA A 313 3.78 1.12 -22.30
N SER A 314 4.15 -0.05 -21.76
CA SER A 314 3.34 -1.27 -21.85
C SER A 314 2.85 -1.77 -20.51
N TRP A 315 3.72 -2.29 -19.67
CA TRP A 315 3.34 -2.99 -18.44
C TRP A 315 3.95 -2.43 -17.15
N ALA A 316 4.99 -1.59 -17.23
CA ALA A 316 5.66 -1.08 -16.05
C ALA A 316 5.03 0.26 -15.61
N VAL A 317 4.43 0.28 -14.43
CA VAL A 317 3.77 1.45 -13.84
C VAL A 317 4.57 1.87 -12.61
N LEU A 318 4.99 3.13 -12.58
CA LEU A 318 5.55 3.70 -11.36
C LEU A 318 4.41 4.23 -10.50
N ASP A 319 4.42 3.86 -9.24
CA ASP A 319 3.35 4.12 -8.31
C ASP A 319 3.86 4.86 -7.08
N VAL A 320 3.18 5.92 -6.71
CA VAL A 320 3.41 6.67 -5.48
C VAL A 320 2.14 6.68 -4.64
N HIS A 321 2.27 6.78 -3.32
CA HIS A 321 1.13 7.01 -2.45
C HIS A 321 1.13 8.46 -2.00
N HIS A 322 0.04 9.18 -2.28
CA HIS A 322 -0.08 10.57 -1.90
C HIS A 322 -1.36 10.83 -1.09
N TYR A 323 -1.16 11.31 0.14
CA TYR A 323 -2.27 11.64 1.03
C TYR A 323 -2.16 13.08 1.51
N HIS A 324 -3.17 13.89 1.27
CA HIS A 324 -3.27 15.23 1.85
C HIS A 324 -3.14 15.23 3.40
N ALA A 325 -3.48 14.11 4.02
CA ALA A 325 -3.40 13.95 5.47
C ALA A 325 -1.98 14.04 6.05
N TRP A 326 -0.97 13.66 5.27
CA TRP A 326 0.38 13.45 5.77
C TRP A 326 1.41 14.42 5.21
N PHE A 327 1.18 14.98 4.02
CA PHE A 327 2.18 15.78 3.35
C PHE A 327 2.32 17.19 3.94
N PRO A 328 3.56 17.67 4.13
CA PRO A 328 3.83 19.00 4.69
C PRO A 328 3.21 20.14 3.89
N GLU A 329 3.14 20.01 2.57
CA GLU A 329 2.53 21.01 1.69
C GLU A 329 1.03 21.19 1.96
N CYS A 330 0.40 20.15 2.49
CA CYS A 330 -1.02 20.15 2.86
C CYS A 330 -1.27 20.73 4.26
N GLN A 331 -0.22 21.06 4.99
CA GLN A 331 -0.35 21.78 6.24
C GLN A 331 -0.81 23.20 5.92
N GLY A 332 -1.82 23.66 6.64
CA GLY A 332 -2.19 25.05 6.60
C GLY A 332 -1.03 25.96 7.02
N SER A 333 -1.17 27.25 6.80
CA SER A 333 -0.22 28.27 7.25
C SER A 333 0.00 28.34 8.77
N MET A 334 -0.47 27.35 9.47
CA MET A 334 -0.16 27.10 10.87
C MET A 334 1.29 26.66 10.97
N ALA A 335 2.17 27.60 11.09
CA ALA A 335 3.38 27.36 11.84
C ALA A 335 2.92 26.83 13.20
N GLY A 336 3.05 25.56 13.45
CA GLY A 336 2.68 24.77 14.60
C GLY A 336 2.02 25.42 15.84
N PRO A 337 1.72 24.67 16.88
CA PRO A 337 1.04 25.22 18.06
C PRO A 337 1.77 26.40 18.74
N ALA A 338 3.05 26.60 18.40
CA ALA A 338 3.86 27.71 18.89
C ALA A 338 3.51 29.07 18.28
N SER A 339 2.84 29.13 17.11
CA SER A 339 2.57 30.43 16.45
C SER A 339 1.26 31.08 16.84
N GLY A 340 0.39 30.38 17.58
CA GLY A 340 -0.90 30.92 18.02
C GLY A 340 -1.89 31.26 16.89
N SER A 341 -1.56 31.02 15.64
CA SER A 341 -2.47 31.23 14.53
C SER A 341 -3.41 30.04 14.42
N ALA A 342 -4.60 30.19 14.94
CA ALA A 342 -5.67 29.23 14.74
C ALA A 342 -6.21 29.38 13.32
N TYR A 343 -6.20 28.29 12.57
CA TYR A 343 -7.05 28.14 11.41
C TYR A 343 -8.49 28.26 11.88
N THR A 344 -9.18 29.29 11.48
CA THR A 344 -10.60 29.39 11.80
C THR A 344 -11.40 28.88 10.63
N CYS A 345 -12.34 28.01 10.87
CA CYS A 345 -13.30 27.48 9.89
C CYS A 345 -14.12 28.55 9.14
N GLY A 346 -13.93 29.80 9.46
CA GLY A 346 -14.50 30.92 8.74
C GLY A 346 -13.78 31.23 7.42
N ASP A 347 -12.59 30.68 7.20
CA ASP A 347 -11.78 30.97 6.03
C ASP A 347 -11.79 29.79 5.03
N LYS A 348 -12.93 29.64 4.36
CA LYS A 348 -13.12 28.64 3.31
C LYS A 348 -12.14 28.85 2.15
N GLU A 349 -11.86 30.10 1.79
CA GLU A 349 -10.94 30.41 0.70
C GLU A 349 -9.51 29.96 0.99
N GLU A 350 -9.07 30.08 2.24
CA GLU A 350 -7.73 29.61 2.62
C GLU A 350 -7.65 28.10 2.63
N ALA A 351 -8.70 27.40 3.10
CA ALA A 351 -8.78 25.95 3.00
C ALA A 351 -8.72 25.46 1.55
N GLU A 352 -9.45 26.11 0.65
CA GLU A 352 -9.44 25.79 -0.78
C GLU A 352 -8.06 26.05 -1.42
N LYS A 353 -7.37 27.14 -1.06
CA LYS A 353 -6.00 27.39 -1.52
C LYS A 353 -5.02 26.30 -1.09
N ILE A 354 -5.12 25.84 0.16
CA ILE A 354 -4.26 24.77 0.66
C ILE A 354 -4.54 23.48 -0.07
N LEU A 355 -5.81 23.09 -0.20
CA LEU A 355 -6.18 21.87 -0.93
C LEU A 355 -5.68 21.91 -2.37
N LYS A 356 -5.79 23.06 -3.02
CA LYS A 356 -5.26 23.25 -4.37
C LYS A 356 -3.73 23.17 -4.41
N LYS A 357 -3.03 23.73 -3.42
CA LYS A 357 -1.57 23.60 -3.30
C LYS A 357 -1.16 22.13 -3.11
N CYS A 358 -1.92 21.37 -2.34
CA CYS A 358 -1.69 19.95 -2.14
C CYS A 358 -1.69 19.14 -3.44
N THR A 359 -2.42 19.56 -4.46
CA THR A 359 -2.51 18.79 -5.73
C THR A 359 -1.34 19.03 -6.66
N THR A 360 -0.41 19.95 -6.34
CA THR A 360 0.77 20.23 -7.18
C THR A 360 1.72 19.04 -7.29
N TRP A 361 1.63 18.07 -6.40
CA TRP A 361 2.41 16.82 -6.47
C TRP A 361 2.24 16.11 -7.83
N ALA A 362 1.03 16.09 -8.38
CA ALA A 362 0.74 15.40 -9.63
C ALA A 362 1.52 15.97 -10.81
N SER A 363 1.52 17.33 -10.95
CA SER A 363 2.29 18.00 -11.98
C SER A 363 3.81 17.91 -11.76
N LYS A 364 4.27 17.94 -10.50
CA LYS A 364 5.68 17.72 -10.16
C LYS A 364 6.11 16.31 -10.56
N TYR A 365 5.27 15.31 -10.27
CA TYR A 365 5.54 13.93 -10.59
C TYR A 365 5.64 13.71 -12.11
N ARG A 366 4.67 14.19 -12.88
CA ARG A 366 4.72 14.12 -14.35
C ARG A 366 5.94 14.84 -14.90
N ARG A 367 6.21 16.07 -14.45
CA ARG A 367 7.37 16.85 -14.91
C ARG A 367 8.70 16.14 -14.62
N ALA A 368 8.84 15.50 -13.45
CA ALA A 368 10.06 14.75 -13.16
C ALA A 368 10.28 13.57 -14.13
N MET A 369 9.20 12.92 -14.58
CA MET A 369 9.29 11.87 -15.60
C MET A 369 9.65 12.45 -16.98
N ASP A 370 9.01 13.54 -17.37
CA ASP A 370 9.26 14.22 -18.65
C ASP A 370 10.71 14.75 -18.73
N ASP A 371 11.21 15.38 -17.65
CA ASP A 371 12.59 15.87 -17.54
C ASP A 371 13.62 14.73 -17.61
N ALA A 372 13.25 13.54 -17.17
CA ALA A 372 14.05 12.32 -17.32
C ALA A 372 13.85 11.61 -18.68
N GLY A 373 13.18 12.24 -19.64
CA GLY A 373 12.91 11.69 -20.97
C GLY A 373 11.92 10.52 -20.97
N GLN A 374 10.94 10.54 -20.05
CA GLN A 374 9.97 9.48 -19.85
C GLN A 374 8.51 9.93 -20.07
N ASP A 375 8.28 10.76 -21.08
CA ASP A 375 7.00 11.42 -21.39
C ASP A 375 5.80 10.45 -21.52
N HIS A 376 6.07 9.17 -21.78
CA HIS A 376 5.04 8.14 -21.94
C HIS A 376 5.03 7.13 -20.77
N ALA A 377 5.71 7.43 -19.67
CA ALA A 377 5.69 6.56 -18.50
C ALA A 377 4.28 6.50 -17.91
N ARG A 378 3.80 5.28 -17.67
CA ARG A 378 2.54 5.04 -16.96
C ARG A 378 2.77 5.29 -15.47
N LEU A 379 1.88 6.09 -14.89
CA LEU A 379 1.98 6.55 -13.52
C LEU A 379 0.72 6.23 -12.75
N ALA A 380 0.86 5.94 -11.46
CA ALA A 380 -0.25 5.73 -10.55
C ALA A 380 -0.02 6.40 -9.18
N SER A 381 -1.09 6.67 -8.48
CA SER A 381 -1.12 6.83 -7.04
C SER A 381 -2.08 5.76 -6.48
N ALA A 382 -1.51 4.63 -6.07
CA ALA A 382 -2.28 3.46 -5.69
C ALA A 382 -2.90 3.58 -4.29
N GLU A 383 -2.64 4.67 -3.60
CA GLU A 383 -3.37 5.04 -2.40
C GLU A 383 -3.54 6.57 -2.32
N PHE A 384 -4.80 7.01 -2.29
CA PHE A 384 -5.18 8.36 -1.90
C PHE A 384 -6.51 8.34 -1.13
N SER A 385 -6.86 9.40 -0.44
CA SER A 385 -8.16 9.56 0.21
C SER A 385 -8.60 11.02 0.18
N VAL A 386 -9.83 11.29 0.62
CA VAL A 386 -10.29 12.67 0.79
C VAL A 386 -9.88 13.27 2.14
N SER A 387 -9.14 12.52 2.97
CA SER A 387 -8.66 13.02 4.23
C SER A 387 -7.76 14.24 4.04
N THR A 388 -7.96 15.22 4.91
CA THR A 388 -7.17 16.44 4.92
C THR A 388 -6.15 16.40 6.05
N HIS A 389 -5.12 17.23 5.97
CA HIS A 389 -4.15 17.33 7.04
C HIS A 389 -4.84 17.62 8.40
N HIS A 390 -4.34 17.03 9.46
CA HIS A 390 -4.97 17.14 10.79
C HIS A 390 -5.14 18.59 11.27
N THR A 391 -4.26 19.51 10.86
CA THR A 391 -4.39 20.93 11.17
C THR A 391 -5.63 21.56 10.55
N LEU A 392 -5.94 21.20 9.31
CA LEU A 392 -7.14 21.65 8.61
C LEU A 392 -8.40 21.05 9.26
N ARG A 393 -8.36 19.76 9.60
CA ARG A 393 -9.46 19.04 10.26
C ARG A 393 -9.77 19.58 11.64
N LEU A 394 -8.76 19.85 12.47
CA LEU A 394 -8.94 20.43 13.81
C LEU A 394 -9.58 21.81 13.76
N ALA A 395 -9.22 22.62 12.78
CA ALA A 395 -9.74 23.95 12.61
C ALA A 395 -11.14 23.99 12.01
N CYS A 396 -11.39 23.15 10.98
CA CYS A 396 -12.58 23.22 10.15
C CYS A 396 -13.56 22.05 10.31
N GLY A 397 -13.17 21.01 11.05
CA GLY A 397 -13.94 19.78 11.10
C GLY A 397 -14.00 19.07 9.72
N ASN A 398 -14.74 17.98 9.68
CA ASN A 398 -14.93 17.20 8.44
C ASN A 398 -16.18 17.67 7.70
N HIS A 399 -16.16 18.88 7.15
CA HIS A 399 -17.27 19.34 6.33
C HIS A 399 -17.28 18.61 4.98
N LEU A 400 -18.44 18.07 4.62
CA LEU A 400 -18.61 17.34 3.35
C LEU A 400 -18.17 18.16 2.13
N SER A 401 -18.38 19.47 2.15
CA SER A 401 -17.91 20.38 1.08
C SER A 401 -16.39 20.40 0.95
N THR A 402 -15.65 20.39 2.08
CA THR A 402 -14.18 20.36 2.08
C THR A 402 -13.67 19.02 1.56
N LEU A 403 -14.30 17.91 1.99
CA LEU A 403 -13.95 16.57 1.49
C LEU A 403 -14.23 16.44 -0.02
N LEU A 404 -15.34 17.01 -0.49
CA LEU A 404 -15.68 17.00 -1.92
C LEU A 404 -14.68 17.84 -2.73
N THR A 405 -14.29 19.02 -2.24
CA THR A 405 -13.25 19.84 -2.89
C THR A 405 -11.93 19.07 -2.95
N SER A 406 -11.51 18.45 -1.84
CA SER A 406 -10.30 17.61 -1.80
C SER A 406 -10.35 16.48 -2.83
N TYR A 407 -11.49 15.79 -2.95
CA TYR A 407 -11.67 14.73 -3.94
C TYR A 407 -11.56 15.25 -5.38
N VAL A 408 -12.32 16.29 -5.70
CA VAL A 408 -12.39 16.84 -7.06
C VAL A 408 -11.04 17.38 -7.51
N ASP A 409 -10.34 18.11 -6.63
CA ASP A 409 -9.04 18.69 -6.95
C ASP A 409 -7.99 17.60 -7.18
N GLN A 410 -7.98 16.53 -6.37
CA GLN A 410 -7.06 15.42 -6.55
C GLN A 410 -7.33 14.65 -7.85
N VAL A 411 -8.61 14.35 -8.13
CA VAL A 411 -8.97 13.62 -9.35
C VAL A 411 -8.64 14.44 -10.59
N ASN A 412 -8.95 15.74 -10.60
CA ASN A 412 -8.62 16.62 -11.73
C ASN A 412 -7.10 16.70 -11.93
N ALA A 413 -6.34 16.92 -10.85
CA ALA A 413 -4.88 17.03 -10.93
C ALA A 413 -4.25 15.74 -11.47
N ALA A 414 -4.75 14.60 -11.07
CA ALA A 414 -4.26 13.31 -11.57
C ALA A 414 -4.64 13.10 -13.05
N GLN A 415 -5.88 13.40 -13.43
CA GLN A 415 -6.34 13.30 -14.82
C GLN A 415 -5.55 14.23 -15.76
N ASP A 416 -5.30 15.45 -15.33
CA ASP A 416 -4.53 16.44 -16.10
C ASP A 416 -3.06 16.01 -16.31
N ASN A 417 -2.59 15.05 -15.55
CA ASN A 417 -1.21 14.55 -15.58
C ASN A 417 -1.09 13.05 -15.92
N ASP A 418 -2.15 12.42 -16.43
CA ASP A 418 -2.20 11.00 -16.80
C ASP A 418 -1.72 10.07 -15.66
N ILE A 419 -2.27 10.27 -14.47
CA ILE A 419 -1.97 9.46 -13.27
C ILE A 419 -3.22 8.69 -12.86
N ASP A 420 -3.12 7.37 -12.76
CA ASP A 420 -4.18 6.53 -12.24
C ASP A 420 -4.31 6.68 -10.72
N LEU A 421 -5.55 6.81 -10.22
CA LEU A 421 -5.83 6.98 -8.79
C LEU A 421 -6.59 5.79 -8.21
N TYR A 422 -6.15 5.32 -7.04
CA TYR A 422 -6.82 4.28 -6.27
C TYR A 422 -7.22 4.82 -4.89
N TYR A 423 -8.52 4.88 -4.64
CA TYR A 423 -9.03 5.37 -3.36
C TYR A 423 -8.78 4.36 -2.23
N TRP A 424 -8.15 4.78 -1.15
CA TRP A 424 -7.96 3.99 0.06
C TRP A 424 -8.96 4.40 1.13
N SER A 425 -9.98 3.59 1.40
CA SER A 425 -10.33 2.31 0.83
C SER A 425 -11.82 2.28 0.46
N TRP A 426 -12.29 1.20 -0.20
CA TRP A 426 -13.72 1.05 -0.52
C TRP A 426 -14.61 1.12 0.71
N LYS A 427 -14.24 0.40 1.79
CA LYS A 427 -14.94 0.40 3.07
C LYS A 427 -13.96 0.51 4.23
N MET A 428 -14.40 1.17 5.29
CA MET A 428 -13.72 1.16 6.58
C MET A 428 -14.55 0.34 7.57
N PRO A 429 -13.95 -0.64 8.26
CA PRO A 429 -14.66 -1.53 9.16
C PRO A 429 -15.13 -0.84 10.45
N TYR A 430 -14.55 0.29 10.80
CA TYR A 430 -14.86 1.05 12.00
C TYR A 430 -15.54 2.38 11.68
N GLY A 431 -16.33 2.85 12.63
CA GLY A 431 -17.05 4.11 12.52
C GLY A 431 -16.22 5.33 12.91
N GLY A 432 -16.89 6.44 13.14
CA GLY A 432 -16.28 7.69 13.61
C GLY A 432 -15.90 8.66 12.48
N ALA A 433 -15.18 9.72 12.84
CA ALA A 433 -14.84 10.82 11.93
C ALA A 433 -13.99 10.36 10.74
N TYR A 434 -13.16 9.36 10.94
CA TYR A 434 -12.31 8.80 9.88
C TYR A 434 -13.08 8.12 8.76
N ARG A 435 -14.30 7.62 9.02
CA ARG A 435 -15.07 6.89 8.02
C ARG A 435 -15.42 7.75 6.82
N SER A 436 -15.80 9.01 7.04
CA SER A 436 -16.12 9.93 5.94
C SER A 436 -14.91 10.29 5.07
N GLU A 437 -13.72 10.15 5.59
CA GLU A 437 -12.46 10.48 4.92
C GLU A 437 -11.82 9.28 4.22
N TRP A 438 -11.97 8.09 4.78
CA TRP A 438 -11.23 6.90 4.38
C TRP A 438 -12.10 5.79 3.81
N SER A 439 -13.43 5.85 3.94
CA SER A 439 -14.36 4.92 3.30
C SER A 439 -15.02 5.58 2.09
N PHE A 440 -14.66 5.14 0.88
CA PHE A 440 -15.21 5.70 -0.34
C PHE A 440 -16.72 5.45 -0.45
N SER A 441 -17.19 4.25 -0.10
CA SER A 441 -18.61 3.94 -0.10
C SER A 441 -19.40 4.84 0.86
N HIS A 442 -18.86 5.14 2.05
CA HIS A 442 -19.48 6.06 2.99
C HIS A 442 -19.47 7.51 2.49
N PHE A 443 -18.35 7.94 1.90
CA PHE A 443 -18.26 9.27 1.28
C PHE A 443 -19.30 9.45 0.15
N LEU A 444 -19.45 8.45 -0.73
CA LEU A 444 -20.48 8.46 -1.78
C LEU A 444 -21.90 8.46 -1.22
N TYR A 445 -22.13 7.75 -0.10
CA TYR A 445 -23.43 7.82 0.61
C TYR A 445 -23.72 9.24 1.15
N LEU A 446 -22.73 9.90 1.76
CA LEU A 446 -22.88 11.27 2.24
C LEU A 446 -23.18 12.26 1.11
N LEU A 447 -22.69 11.99 -0.09
CA LEU A 447 -23.00 12.77 -1.31
C LEU A 447 -24.37 12.42 -1.92
N GLY A 448 -25.09 11.43 -1.40
CA GLY A 448 -26.36 10.97 -1.96
C GLY A 448 -26.23 10.17 -3.26
N ILE A 449 -25.03 9.67 -3.56
CA ILE A 449 -24.76 8.82 -4.74
C ILE A 449 -25.15 7.37 -4.46
N LEU A 450 -24.94 6.92 -3.24
CA LEU A 450 -25.37 5.59 -2.78
C LEU A 450 -26.54 5.74 -1.81
N ASP A 451 -27.54 4.85 -1.95
CA ASP A 451 -28.77 4.88 -1.14
C ASP A 451 -28.56 4.39 0.31
N ARG A 452 -27.47 3.66 0.56
CA ARG A 452 -27.19 3.07 1.87
C ARG A 452 -25.72 3.29 2.26
N PRO A 453 -25.49 3.60 3.57
CA PRO A 453 -24.13 3.54 4.08
C PRO A 453 -23.61 2.11 4.00
N ASP A 454 -22.31 1.95 3.87
CA ASP A 454 -21.65 0.69 4.19
C ASP A 454 -21.94 0.40 5.67
N GLU A 455 -22.56 -0.73 5.96
CA GLU A 455 -22.76 -1.13 7.34
C GLU A 455 -21.38 -1.45 7.94
N PRO A 456 -21.07 -0.92 9.16
CA PRO A 456 -19.90 -1.40 9.87
C PRO A 456 -20.04 -2.91 10.02
N LEU A 457 -18.94 -3.63 9.78
CA LEU A 457 -18.95 -5.08 9.89
C LEU A 457 -19.49 -5.45 11.29
N LEU A 458 -20.53 -6.26 11.32
CA LEU A 458 -21.23 -6.66 12.55
C LEU A 458 -20.32 -7.34 13.58
N ALA A 459 -19.16 -7.82 13.15
CA ALA A 459 -18.10 -8.32 14.02
C ALA A 459 -17.48 -7.23 14.93
N CYS A 460 -17.71 -5.94 14.63
CA CYS A 460 -17.22 -4.83 15.46
C CYS A 460 -18.14 -4.48 16.64
N GLY A 461 -18.96 -5.38 17.06
CA GLY A 461 -19.63 -5.23 18.34
C GLY A 461 -21.13 -5.04 18.31
N LYS A 462 -21.73 -5.98 18.84
CA LYS A 462 -22.81 -5.81 19.80
C LYS A 462 -22.27 -6.08 21.18
#